data_f36a39b931aa63812436e7ae89e78019
#
_entry.id   f36a39b931aa63812436e7ae89e78019
#
_cell.length_a   1.000
_cell.length_b   1.000
_cell.length_c   1.000
_cell.angle_alpha   90.00
_cell.angle_beta   90.00
_cell.angle_gamma   90.00
#
_symmetry.space_group_name_H-M   'P 1'
#
loop_
_entity.id
_entity.type
_entity.pdbx_description
1 polymer ?
#
loop_
_entity_poly.entity_id
_entity_poly.type
_entity_poly.pdbx_seq_one_letter_code
_entity_poly.pdbx_strand_id
1 'polypeptide(L)'
;MISRKAFIDKVNQEGFSFNIQIPWWWYKDFKVLVWKKRLSEEQLYQLFLSLCREIEDRRMQAVADKRKYQTGFYVAACNGREFRFEFVLKKHQQLRVFNLFETVNGRKKLTLMDLLDYIMD
;
A
#
# COMPACT_ATOMS: atom_id res chain seq x y z
N MET A 1 3.23 14.96 -6.13
CA MET A 1 3.46 13.99 -5.05
C MET A 1 4.95 13.80 -4.85
N ILE A 2 5.40 13.62 -3.61
CA ILE A 2 6.81 13.41 -3.29
C ILE A 2 7.36 12.15 -3.95
N SER A 3 8.69 12.04 -4.03
CA SER A 3 9.33 10.87 -4.61
C SER A 3 9.09 9.62 -3.78
N ARG A 4 9.27 8.46 -4.40
CA ARG A 4 9.15 7.16 -3.71
C ARG A 4 10.08 7.09 -2.49
N LYS A 5 11.33 7.49 -2.66
CA LYS A 5 12.31 7.48 -1.57
C LYS A 5 11.87 8.39 -0.42
N ALA A 6 11.43 9.60 -0.73
CA ALA A 6 10.98 10.54 0.29
C ALA A 6 9.76 10.02 1.05
N PHE A 7 8.82 9.37 0.35
CA PHE A 7 7.66 8.75 0.97
C PHE A 7 8.08 7.63 1.93
N ILE A 8 8.94 6.74 1.48
CA ILE A 8 9.45 5.63 2.30
C ILE A 8 10.19 6.15 3.52
N ASP A 9 11.06 7.14 3.35
CA ASP A 9 11.82 7.73 4.46
C ASP A 9 10.88 8.37 5.49
N LYS A 10 9.83 9.06 5.01
CA LYS A 10 8.83 9.67 5.89
C LYS A 10 8.09 8.64 6.73
N VAL A 11 7.72 7.50 6.14
CA VAL A 11 7.07 6.41 6.87
C VAL A 11 8.03 5.77 7.87
N ASN A 12 9.27 5.52 7.46
CA ASN A 12 10.27 4.91 8.33
C ASN A 12 10.60 5.78 9.55
N GLN A 13 10.46 7.09 9.45
CA GLN A 13 10.66 8.01 10.57
C GLN A 13 9.61 7.85 11.67
N GLU A 14 8.49 7.22 11.39
CA GLU A 14 7.45 6.94 12.39
C GLU A 14 7.86 5.87 13.41
N GLY A 15 8.93 5.12 13.14
CA GLY A 15 9.51 4.19 14.10
C GLY A 15 8.81 2.84 14.23
N PHE A 16 8.20 2.34 13.15
CA PHE A 16 7.65 0.99 13.15
C PHE A 16 8.76 -0.07 13.26
N SER A 17 8.42 -1.25 13.76
CA SER A 17 9.38 -2.33 13.97
C SER A 17 9.80 -3.05 12.68
N PHE A 18 9.38 -2.56 11.54
CA PHE A 18 9.74 -3.11 10.23
C PHE A 18 10.12 -1.98 9.27
N ASN A 19 10.90 -2.33 8.24
CA ASN A 19 11.29 -1.41 7.19
C ASN A 19 10.32 -1.50 6.02
N ILE A 20 10.00 -0.36 5.42
CA ILE A 20 9.06 -0.27 4.31
C ILE A 20 9.80 -0.41 2.99
N GLN A 21 9.23 -1.22 2.08
CA GLN A 21 9.67 -1.34 0.70
C GLN A 21 8.46 -1.15 -0.21
N ILE A 22 8.59 -0.25 -1.18
CA ILE A 22 7.60 -0.06 -2.23
C ILE A 22 8.37 -0.06 -3.54
N PRO A 23 8.29 -1.13 -4.35
CA PRO A 23 8.96 -1.16 -5.66
C PRO A 23 8.50 0.03 -6.50
N TRP A 24 9.43 0.59 -7.29
CA TRP A 24 9.14 1.83 -8.03
C TRP A 24 7.96 1.69 -8.99
N TRP A 25 7.77 0.52 -9.59
CA TRP A 25 6.66 0.28 -10.53
C TRP A 25 5.31 0.19 -9.82
N TRP A 26 5.27 -0.14 -8.52
CA TRP A 26 4.05 -0.10 -7.73
C TRP A 26 3.76 1.28 -7.17
N TYR A 27 4.81 2.08 -6.95
CA TYR A 27 4.63 3.45 -6.45
C TYR A 27 3.88 4.34 -7.46
N LYS A 28 3.92 4.03 -8.74
CA LYS A 28 3.15 4.76 -9.75
C LYS A 28 1.64 4.68 -9.47
N ASP A 29 1.14 3.59 -8.88
CA ASP A 29 -0.27 3.47 -8.52
C ASP A 29 -0.65 4.49 -7.45
N PHE A 30 0.25 4.75 -6.50
CA PHE A 30 0.08 5.79 -5.49
C PHE A 30 -0.04 7.16 -6.16
N LYS A 31 0.86 7.45 -7.09
CA LYS A 31 0.87 8.72 -7.82
C LYS A 31 -0.40 8.91 -8.63
N VAL A 32 -0.90 7.85 -9.27
CA VAL A 32 -2.10 7.90 -10.09
C VAL A 32 -3.33 8.24 -9.24
N LEU A 33 -3.47 7.65 -8.07
CA LEU A 33 -4.59 7.94 -7.18
C LEU A 33 -4.60 9.41 -6.75
N VAL A 34 -3.44 9.98 -6.43
CA VAL A 34 -3.31 11.39 -6.09
C VAL A 34 -3.58 12.26 -7.30
N TRP A 35 -3.00 11.92 -8.44
CA TRP A 35 -3.19 12.68 -9.68
C TRP A 35 -4.66 12.72 -10.11
N LYS A 36 -5.38 11.61 -9.98
CA LYS A 36 -6.81 11.53 -10.29
C LYS A 36 -7.69 12.10 -9.19
N LYS A 37 -7.11 12.69 -8.16
CA LYS A 37 -7.81 13.31 -7.04
C LYS A 37 -8.74 12.34 -6.29
N ARG A 38 -8.40 11.06 -6.29
CA ARG A 38 -9.10 10.05 -5.48
C ARG A 38 -8.76 10.22 -4.01
N LEU A 39 -7.51 10.57 -3.75
CA LEU A 39 -6.96 10.87 -2.43
C LEU A 39 -6.03 12.07 -2.55
N SER A 40 -5.97 12.90 -1.50
CA SER A 40 -4.86 13.85 -1.38
C SER A 40 -3.60 13.08 -0.97
N GLU A 41 -2.45 13.70 -1.16
CA GLU A 41 -1.18 13.11 -0.73
C GLU A 41 -1.17 12.83 0.77
N GLU A 42 -1.69 13.76 1.57
CA GLU A 42 -1.79 13.57 3.02
C GLU A 42 -2.74 12.44 3.40
N GLN A 43 -3.87 12.32 2.72
CA GLN A 43 -4.81 11.23 2.96
C GLN A 43 -4.19 9.87 2.63
N LEU A 44 -3.46 9.78 1.51
CA LEU A 44 -2.75 8.57 1.14
C LEU A 44 -1.71 8.20 2.20
N TYR A 45 -0.95 9.18 2.66
CA TYR A 45 0.04 8.97 3.72
C TYR A 45 -0.62 8.44 5.01
N GLN A 46 -1.74 9.04 5.44
CA GLN A 46 -2.47 8.59 6.62
C GLN A 46 -3.04 7.19 6.47
N LEU A 47 -3.55 6.84 5.30
CA LEU A 47 -4.01 5.48 5.02
C LEU A 47 -2.87 4.48 5.09
N PHE A 48 -1.71 4.84 4.55
CA PHE A 48 -0.53 3.99 4.61
C PHE A 48 -0.06 3.78 6.05
N LEU A 49 -0.07 4.83 6.88
CA LEU A 49 0.24 4.69 8.29
C LEU A 49 -0.76 3.78 9.01
N SER A 50 -2.04 3.82 8.62
CA SER A 50 -3.05 2.92 9.18
C SER A 50 -2.73 1.47 8.88
N LEU A 51 -2.28 1.17 7.66
CA LEU A 51 -1.78 -0.16 7.29
C LEU A 51 -0.63 -0.58 8.21
N CYS A 52 0.35 0.30 8.41
CA CYS A 52 1.51 -0.02 9.23
C CYS A 52 1.13 -0.27 10.69
N ARG A 53 0.22 0.55 11.24
CA ARG A 53 -0.27 0.36 12.61
C ARG A 53 -1.01 -0.96 12.77
N GLU A 54 -1.82 -1.32 11.79
CA GLU A 54 -2.57 -2.59 11.81
C GLU A 54 -1.62 -3.79 11.84
N ILE A 55 -0.56 -3.76 11.04
CA ILE A 55 0.43 -4.81 11.02
C ILE A 55 1.17 -4.89 12.35
N GLU A 56 1.54 -3.75 12.91
CA GLU A 56 2.21 -3.65 14.21
C GLU A 56 1.33 -4.25 15.31
N ASP A 57 0.06 -3.85 15.36
CA ASP A 57 -0.89 -4.27 16.39
C ASP A 57 -1.21 -5.77 16.33
N ARG A 58 -1.31 -6.31 15.13
CA ARG A 58 -1.58 -7.75 14.94
C ARG A 58 -0.36 -8.63 15.15
N ARG A 59 0.78 -8.03 15.40
CA ARG A 59 2.05 -8.76 15.62
C ARG A 59 2.35 -9.76 14.49
N MET A 60 2.09 -9.37 13.27
CA MET A 60 2.39 -10.22 12.10
C MET A 60 3.88 -10.56 12.01
N GLN A 61 4.73 -9.74 12.64
CA GLN A 61 6.16 -9.99 12.75
C GLN A 61 6.46 -11.35 13.39
N ALA A 62 5.71 -11.69 14.46
CA ALA A 62 5.91 -12.96 15.16
C ALA A 62 5.58 -14.16 14.27
N VAL A 63 4.65 -14.01 13.35
CA VAL A 63 4.31 -15.05 12.37
C VAL A 63 5.37 -15.10 11.27
N ALA A 64 5.82 -13.95 10.80
CA ALA A 64 6.84 -13.85 9.76
C ALA A 64 8.18 -14.44 10.21
N ASP A 65 8.53 -14.35 11.51
CA ASP A 65 9.76 -14.90 12.04
C ASP A 65 9.83 -16.44 11.90
N LYS A 66 8.67 -17.09 11.88
CA LYS A 66 8.58 -18.55 11.73
C LYS A 66 8.48 -18.98 10.27
N ARG A 67 8.23 -18.05 9.37
CA ARG A 67 8.04 -18.30 7.94
C ARG A 67 8.97 -17.40 7.14
N LYS A 68 9.24 -17.82 5.92
CA LYS A 68 10.04 -17.01 5.00
C LYS A 68 9.34 -15.70 4.68
N TYR A 69 8.02 -15.71 4.54
CA TYR A 69 7.21 -14.53 4.26
C TYR A 69 5.74 -14.81 4.60
N GLN A 70 4.98 -13.74 4.75
CA GLN A 70 3.53 -13.80 4.92
C GLN A 70 2.88 -12.74 4.03
N THR A 71 1.94 -13.15 3.19
CA THR A 71 1.15 -12.24 2.36
C THR A 71 -0.11 -11.81 3.11
N GLY A 72 -0.62 -10.63 2.75
CA GLY A 72 -1.86 -10.15 3.34
C GLY A 72 -2.41 -8.95 2.58
N PHE A 73 -3.53 -8.46 3.05
CA PHE A 73 -4.13 -7.25 2.52
C PHE A 73 -4.77 -6.43 3.63
N TYR A 74 -4.92 -5.13 3.37
CA TYR A 74 -5.56 -4.20 4.28
C TYR A 74 -6.50 -3.31 3.49
N VAL A 75 -7.72 -3.15 3.98
CA VAL A 75 -8.75 -2.33 3.34
C VAL A 75 -9.00 -1.11 4.23
N ALA A 76 -8.97 0.07 3.64
CA ALA A 76 -9.21 1.32 4.35
C ALA A 76 -10.17 2.20 3.56
N ALA A 77 -10.96 2.99 4.26
CA ALA A 77 -11.93 3.90 3.67
C ALA A 77 -11.51 5.36 3.87
N CYS A 78 -11.73 6.19 2.86
CA CYS A 78 -11.49 7.62 2.92
C CYS A 78 -12.39 8.33 1.90
N ASN A 79 -13.05 9.41 2.31
CA ASN A 79 -13.94 10.20 1.45
C ASN A 79 -15.03 9.39 0.75
N GLY A 80 -15.59 8.40 1.43
CA GLY A 80 -16.63 7.54 0.87
C GLY A 80 -16.11 6.53 -0.15
N ARG A 81 -14.80 6.39 -0.28
CA ARG A 81 -14.15 5.44 -1.18
C ARG A 81 -13.38 4.42 -0.36
N GLU A 82 -13.23 3.23 -0.92
CA GLU A 82 -12.53 2.13 -0.29
C GLU A 82 -11.29 1.79 -1.09
N PHE A 83 -10.18 1.58 -0.37
CA PHE A 83 -8.88 1.29 -0.98
C PHE A 83 -8.30 0.02 -0.37
N ARG A 84 -7.65 -0.78 -1.19
CA ARG A 84 -7.01 -2.03 -0.77
C ARG A 84 -5.52 -1.97 -1.01
N PHE A 85 -4.76 -2.21 0.06
CA PHE A 85 -3.31 -2.45 -0.01
C PHE A 85 -3.07 -3.94 0.00
N GLU A 86 -2.17 -4.40 -0.87
CA GLU A 86 -1.67 -5.77 -0.83
C GLU A 86 -0.20 -5.75 -0.48
N PHE A 87 0.22 -6.65 0.39
CA PHE A 87 1.57 -6.60 0.93
C PHE A 87 2.12 -7.98 1.24
N VAL A 88 3.45 -8.02 1.42
CA VAL A 88 4.18 -9.17 1.91
C VAL A 88 5.02 -8.71 3.11
N LEU A 89 4.86 -9.38 4.24
CA LEU A 89 5.77 -9.20 5.38
C LEU A 89 6.83 -10.29 5.28
N LYS A 90 8.07 -9.87 5.04
CA LYS A 90 9.20 -10.77 4.83
C LYS A 90 9.95 -11.01 6.13
N LYS A 91 10.76 -12.08 6.15
CA LYS A 91 11.75 -12.32 7.18
C LYS A 91 12.63 -11.09 7.36
N HIS A 92 13.13 -10.86 8.57
CA HIS A 92 13.91 -9.66 8.96
C HIS A 92 13.09 -8.38 8.99
N GLN A 93 11.79 -8.50 9.25
CA GLN A 93 10.91 -7.35 9.48
C GLN A 93 10.89 -6.37 8.30
N GLN A 94 10.73 -6.90 7.09
CA GLN A 94 10.60 -6.08 5.90
C GLN A 94 9.17 -6.15 5.38
N LEU A 95 8.49 -5.00 5.34
CA LEU A 95 7.15 -4.88 4.77
C LEU A 95 7.25 -4.36 3.34
N ARG A 96 6.87 -5.19 2.38
CA ARG A 96 6.79 -4.76 0.97
C ARG A 96 5.33 -4.58 0.58
N VAL A 97 4.97 -3.37 0.20
CA VAL A 97 3.66 -3.07 -0.36
C VAL A 97 3.79 -3.12 -1.87
N PHE A 98 3.07 -4.04 -2.48
CA PHE A 98 3.20 -4.29 -3.92
C PHE A 98 1.95 -3.96 -4.73
N ASN A 99 0.87 -3.52 -4.08
CA ASN A 99 -0.32 -3.12 -4.82
C ASN A 99 -1.17 -2.17 -3.99
N LEU A 100 -1.83 -1.23 -4.66
CA LEU A 100 -2.78 -0.32 -4.05
C LEU A 100 -3.81 0.05 -5.10
N PHE A 101 -5.09 -0.17 -4.81
CA PHE A 101 -6.15 0.18 -5.75
C PHE A 101 -7.45 0.50 -5.01
N GLU A 102 -8.31 1.27 -5.68
CA GLU A 102 -9.66 1.54 -5.19
C GLU A 102 -10.55 0.34 -5.48
N THR A 103 -11.44 0.01 -4.55
CA THR A 103 -12.40 -1.08 -4.71
C THR A 103 -13.83 -0.53 -4.71
N VAL A 104 -14.71 -1.23 -5.44
CA VAL A 104 -16.14 -0.99 -5.43
C VAL A 104 -16.82 -2.32 -5.23
N ASN A 105 -17.61 -2.45 -4.16
CA ASN A 105 -18.26 -3.71 -3.77
C ASN A 105 -17.25 -4.86 -3.63
N GLY A 106 -16.09 -4.57 -3.05
CA GLY A 106 -15.04 -5.57 -2.81
C GLY A 106 -14.23 -5.95 -4.03
N ARG A 107 -14.48 -5.35 -5.18
CA ARG A 107 -13.77 -5.64 -6.43
C ARG A 107 -12.91 -4.45 -6.84
N LYS A 108 -11.78 -4.73 -7.48
CA LYS A 108 -10.92 -3.68 -8.02
C LYS A 108 -11.71 -2.80 -8.99
N LYS A 109 -11.64 -1.48 -8.75
CA LYS A 109 -12.22 -0.51 -9.67
C LYS A 109 -11.28 -0.35 -10.85
N LEU A 110 -11.75 -0.70 -12.06
CA LEU A 110 -10.96 -0.56 -13.27
C LEU A 110 -10.85 0.91 -13.67
N THR A 111 -9.64 1.32 -14.02
CA THR A 111 -9.37 2.64 -14.59
C THR A 111 -9.34 2.55 -16.10
N LEU A 112 -9.35 3.71 -16.79
CA LEU A 112 -9.18 3.71 -18.23
C LEU A 112 -7.86 3.06 -18.64
N MET A 113 -6.80 3.28 -17.86
CA MET A 113 -5.49 2.67 -18.15
C MET A 113 -5.53 1.16 -18.04
N ASP A 114 -6.22 0.62 -17.02
CA ASP A 114 -6.39 -0.83 -16.88
C ASP A 114 -7.12 -1.42 -18.10
N LEU A 115 -8.16 -0.73 -18.58
CA LEU A 115 -8.90 -1.16 -19.74
C LEU A 115 -8.05 -1.13 -21.02
N LEU A 116 -7.24 -0.09 -21.19
CA LEU A 116 -6.32 0.01 -22.32
C LEU A 116 -5.28 -1.10 -22.30
N ASP A 117 -4.69 -1.39 -21.16
CA ASP A 117 -3.75 -2.50 -21.03
C ASP A 117 -4.39 -3.83 -21.39
N TYR A 118 -5.63 -4.04 -20.95
CA TYR A 118 -6.38 -5.26 -21.29
C TYR A 118 -6.64 -5.39 -22.79
N ILE A 119 -7.01 -4.29 -23.45
CA ILE A 119 -7.29 -4.30 -24.89
C ILE A 119 -6.02 -4.51 -25.71
N MET A 120 -4.89 -3.96 -25.25
CA MET A 120 -3.63 -4.00 -25.98
C MET A 120 -2.86 -5.31 -25.80
N ASP A 121 -3.21 -6.08 -24.80
CA ASP A 121 -2.68 -7.42 -24.63
C ASP A 121 -3.40 -8.40 -25.53
#